data_75edb3293dea7b6e6ecd148bd87084f2
#
_entry.id   75edb3293dea7b6e6ecd148bd87084f2
#
_cell.length_a   1.000
_cell.length_b   1.000
_cell.length_c   1.000
_cell.angle_alpha   90.00
_cell.angle_beta   90.00
_cell.angle_gamma   90.00
#
_symmetry.space_group_name_H-M   'P 1'
#
loop_
_entity.id
_entity.type
_entity.pdbx_description
1 polymer ?
#
loop_
_entity_poly.entity_id
_entity_poly.type
_entity_poly.pdbx_seq_one_letter_code
_entity_poly.pdbx_strand_id
1 'polypeptide(L)'
;MQLTDPQRRTLQQLIGTGDRPVFPADLAQRLRDRIEEAVRGLDLPEPLWLGKEKLNDLGRCEGTFLSRLSGEAPPFEHGRASATGVLQHRAIEVVVGAREPLDPHTAAQLAVTRTVDKEERFAEFWQGLSEPDRDDILMEVVRRTILFEGSFPPLRELRRELSPATELPIRAELLGGALVVSGKLDLLLGSPDRLEPMRATRIAIDLKTGSAYPQYAEDNRLYALVLALRFGVPPFRVASFFLEGGTWQSEDVAEDTLFHAADRVIEAARSAASMRRGRDPSLTPGPWCAWCPRAQVCPAADPDASARVAVEASA
;
A
#
# COMPACT_ATOMS: atom_id res chain seq x y z
N MET A 1 25.89 11.78 -15.14
CA MET A 1 24.93 12.40 -14.21
C MET A 1 25.54 12.39 -12.82
N GLN A 2 25.50 13.54 -12.11
CA GLN A 2 26.01 13.64 -10.74
C GLN A 2 24.84 13.63 -9.75
N LEU A 3 24.73 12.58 -8.93
CA LEU A 3 23.70 12.48 -7.90
C LEU A 3 23.99 13.42 -6.74
N THR A 4 22.96 13.99 -6.13
CA THR A 4 23.05 14.71 -4.86
C THR A 4 23.33 13.76 -3.70
N ASP A 5 23.75 14.29 -2.53
CA ASP A 5 24.00 13.46 -1.35
C ASP A 5 22.74 12.73 -0.84
N PRO A 6 21.55 13.36 -0.79
CA PRO A 6 20.32 12.65 -0.48
C PRO A 6 20.01 11.52 -1.46
N GLN A 7 20.15 11.78 -2.77
CA GLN A 7 19.92 10.75 -3.79
C GLN A 7 20.90 9.58 -3.69
N ARG A 8 22.17 9.84 -3.37
CA ARG A 8 23.16 8.77 -3.11
C ARG A 8 22.79 7.94 -1.89
N ARG A 9 22.39 8.59 -0.77
CA ARG A 9 21.92 7.88 0.43
C ARG A 9 20.71 6.99 0.13
N THR A 10 19.72 7.53 -0.57
CA THR A 10 18.55 6.77 -0.98
C THR A 10 18.95 5.56 -1.83
N LEU A 11 19.82 5.74 -2.82
CA LEU A 11 20.28 4.65 -3.68
C LEU A 11 21.01 3.56 -2.87
N GLN A 12 21.86 3.95 -1.91
CA GLN A 12 22.52 3.00 -1.01
C GLN A 12 21.52 2.22 -0.14
N GLN A 13 20.50 2.90 0.39
CA GLN A 13 19.45 2.25 1.20
C GLN A 13 18.57 1.31 0.39
N LEU A 14 18.25 1.69 -0.86
CA LEU A 14 17.46 0.86 -1.76
C LEU A 14 18.24 -0.38 -2.21
N ILE A 15 19.42 -0.18 -2.75
CA ILE A 15 20.21 -1.25 -3.36
C ILE A 15 20.95 -2.04 -2.27
N GLY A 16 21.46 -1.37 -1.23
CA GLY A 16 22.34 -1.99 -0.22
C GLY A 16 23.66 -2.46 -0.82
N THR A 17 24.48 -3.08 0.02
CA THR A 17 25.83 -3.56 -0.34
C THR A 17 25.93 -5.09 -0.37
N GLY A 18 24.85 -5.80 -0.02
CA GLY A 18 24.84 -7.26 0.06
C GLY A 18 24.50 -7.94 -1.27
N ASP A 19 24.83 -9.22 -1.35
CA ASP A 19 24.40 -10.08 -2.43
C ASP A 19 22.87 -10.20 -2.46
N ARG A 20 22.31 -10.33 -3.63
CA ARG A 20 20.87 -10.55 -3.80
C ARG A 20 20.51 -11.98 -3.42
N PRO A 21 19.50 -12.20 -2.56
CA PRO A 21 19.11 -13.54 -2.20
C PRO A 21 18.59 -14.33 -3.39
N VAL A 22 18.91 -15.61 -3.41
CA VAL A 22 18.34 -16.60 -4.32
C VAL A 22 17.33 -17.41 -3.52
N PHE A 23 16.07 -17.36 -3.90
CA PHE A 23 15.01 -18.09 -3.22
C PHE A 23 14.83 -19.51 -3.80
N PRO A 24 14.32 -20.46 -3.01
CA PRO A 24 13.97 -21.79 -3.52
C PRO A 24 12.96 -21.71 -4.67
N ALA A 25 13.13 -22.51 -5.70
CA ALA A 25 12.25 -22.51 -6.87
C ALA A 25 10.80 -22.91 -6.53
N ASP A 26 10.60 -23.66 -5.46
CA ASP A 26 9.29 -24.10 -4.98
C ASP A 26 8.64 -23.13 -3.97
N LEU A 27 9.30 -22.04 -3.60
CA LEU A 27 8.82 -21.12 -2.55
C LEU A 27 7.40 -20.61 -2.83
N ALA A 28 7.15 -20.13 -4.04
CA ALA A 28 5.82 -19.62 -4.41
C ALA A 28 4.74 -20.71 -4.33
N GLN A 29 5.08 -21.95 -4.69
CA GLN A 29 4.16 -23.08 -4.56
C GLN A 29 3.92 -23.44 -3.10
N ARG A 30 4.97 -23.49 -2.27
CA ARG A 30 4.85 -23.72 -0.81
C ARG A 30 3.97 -22.69 -0.13
N LEU A 31 4.09 -21.41 -0.50
CA LEU A 31 3.24 -20.33 0.01
C LEU A 31 1.79 -20.52 -0.43
N ARG A 32 1.57 -20.88 -1.69
CA ARG A 32 0.24 -21.19 -2.24
C ARG A 32 -0.39 -22.35 -1.50
N ASP A 33 0.32 -23.48 -1.41
CA ASP A 33 -0.16 -24.69 -0.74
C ASP A 33 -0.49 -24.40 0.74
N ARG A 34 0.38 -23.66 1.45
CA ARG A 34 0.13 -23.23 2.84
C ARG A 34 -1.20 -22.52 3.01
N ILE A 35 -1.49 -21.56 2.12
CA ILE A 35 -2.74 -20.79 2.20
C ILE A 35 -3.93 -21.68 1.77
N GLU A 36 -3.86 -22.31 0.62
CA GLU A 36 -4.96 -23.10 0.06
C GLU A 36 -5.35 -24.29 0.94
N GLU A 37 -4.38 -25.02 1.50
CA GLU A 37 -4.65 -26.11 2.44
C GLU A 37 -5.31 -25.62 3.73
N ALA A 38 -4.84 -24.49 4.27
CA ALA A 38 -5.34 -23.94 5.53
C ALA A 38 -6.78 -23.40 5.44
N VAL A 39 -7.24 -23.03 4.23
CA VAL A 39 -8.57 -22.45 4.00
C VAL A 39 -9.47 -23.35 3.12
N ARG A 40 -8.99 -24.53 2.72
CA ARG A 40 -9.76 -25.49 1.93
C ARG A 40 -11.01 -25.95 2.68
N GLY A 41 -12.14 -25.92 2.00
CA GLY A 41 -13.43 -26.31 2.57
C GLY A 41 -14.06 -25.27 3.52
N LEU A 42 -13.47 -24.09 3.67
CA LEU A 42 -14.11 -22.98 4.37
C LEU A 42 -15.24 -22.42 3.50
N ASP A 43 -16.36 -22.04 4.14
CA ASP A 43 -17.45 -21.30 3.50
C ASP A 43 -17.04 -19.81 3.38
N LEU A 44 -16.25 -19.50 2.34
CA LEU A 44 -15.81 -18.13 2.07
C LEU A 44 -16.93 -17.31 1.41
N PRO A 45 -17.01 -15.99 1.71
CA PRO A 45 -17.75 -15.08 0.84
C PRO A 45 -17.03 -15.02 -0.52
N GLU A 46 -17.65 -15.49 -1.57
CA GLU A 46 -17.01 -15.64 -2.88
C GLU A 46 -17.32 -14.48 -3.83
N PRO A 47 -16.29 -13.94 -4.50
CA PRO A 47 -14.86 -14.09 -4.18
C PRO A 47 -14.47 -13.26 -2.95
N LEU A 48 -13.70 -13.87 -2.03
CA LEU A 48 -13.13 -13.13 -0.91
C LEU A 48 -11.91 -12.33 -1.35
N TRP A 49 -12.05 -11.02 -1.41
CA TRP A 49 -10.95 -10.11 -1.71
C TRP A 49 -10.31 -9.59 -0.43
N LEU A 50 -9.00 -9.87 -0.25
CA LEU A 50 -8.19 -9.40 0.86
C LEU A 50 -7.11 -8.45 0.36
N GLY A 51 -7.15 -7.22 0.84
CA GLY A 51 -6.10 -6.21 0.67
C GLY A 51 -5.61 -5.74 2.04
N LYS A 52 -4.62 -4.85 2.04
CA LYS A 52 -4.01 -4.32 3.27
C LYS A 52 -5.05 -3.74 4.24
N GLU A 53 -6.05 -3.02 3.74
CA GLU A 53 -7.07 -2.39 4.57
C GLU A 53 -7.85 -3.43 5.38
N LYS A 54 -8.33 -4.51 4.73
CA LYS A 54 -9.08 -5.57 5.40
C LYS A 54 -8.22 -6.33 6.42
N LEU A 55 -6.95 -6.61 6.08
CA LEU A 55 -6.01 -7.26 7.02
C LEU A 55 -5.70 -6.37 8.23
N ASN A 56 -5.55 -5.08 8.02
CA ASN A 56 -5.34 -4.12 9.11
C ASN A 56 -6.59 -3.93 9.95
N ASP A 57 -7.78 -3.90 9.35
CA ASP A 57 -9.04 -3.83 10.08
C ASP A 57 -9.24 -5.07 10.96
N LEU A 58 -8.94 -6.28 10.45
CA LEU A 58 -8.98 -7.49 11.27
C LEU A 58 -8.04 -7.40 12.48
N GLY A 59 -6.81 -6.95 12.26
CA GLY A 59 -5.82 -6.80 13.35
C GLY A 59 -6.19 -5.73 14.39
N ARG A 60 -7.08 -4.80 14.04
CA ARG A 60 -7.59 -3.76 14.95
C ARG A 60 -8.88 -4.19 15.63
N CYS A 61 -9.87 -4.60 14.85
CA CYS A 61 -11.21 -4.94 15.35
C CYS A 61 -11.96 -5.78 14.31
N GLU A 62 -12.39 -6.98 14.67
CA GLU A 62 -13.20 -7.81 13.77
C GLU A 62 -14.53 -7.14 13.38
N GLY A 63 -15.08 -6.25 14.21
CA GLY A 63 -16.29 -5.48 13.86
C GLY A 63 -16.08 -4.58 12.64
N THR A 64 -14.92 -3.90 12.54
CA THR A 64 -14.57 -3.09 11.37
C THR A 64 -14.33 -3.97 10.14
N PHE A 65 -13.62 -5.09 10.32
CA PHE A 65 -13.40 -6.06 9.26
C PHE A 65 -14.73 -6.62 8.70
N LEU A 66 -15.65 -7.01 9.57
CA LEU A 66 -16.98 -7.49 9.17
C LEU A 66 -17.76 -6.43 8.39
N SER A 67 -17.74 -5.18 8.84
CA SER A 67 -18.41 -4.06 8.15
C SER A 67 -17.92 -3.90 6.69
N ARG A 68 -16.61 -4.09 6.45
CA ARG A 68 -16.07 -4.07 5.09
C ARG A 68 -16.42 -5.31 4.27
N LEU A 69 -16.56 -6.46 4.92
CA LEU A 69 -16.98 -7.69 4.23
C LEU A 69 -18.43 -7.64 3.80
N SER A 70 -19.30 -7.09 4.67
CA SER A 70 -20.77 -6.99 4.41
C SER A 70 -21.15 -5.83 3.50
N GLY A 71 -20.19 -4.96 3.14
CA GLY A 71 -20.48 -3.77 2.34
C GLY A 71 -21.25 -2.68 3.09
N GLU A 72 -21.35 -2.75 4.43
CA GLU A 72 -21.97 -1.73 5.26
C GLU A 72 -21.14 -0.44 5.34
N ALA A 73 -19.85 -0.52 5.01
CA ALA A 73 -18.99 0.65 4.99
C ALA A 73 -19.50 1.65 3.95
N PRO A 74 -19.74 2.92 4.35
CA PRO A 74 -20.13 3.95 3.40
C PRO A 74 -19.04 4.09 2.33
N PRO A 75 -19.42 4.58 1.16
CA PRO A 75 -18.43 4.91 0.14
C PRO A 75 -17.39 5.88 0.71
N PHE A 76 -16.14 5.69 0.31
CA PHE A 76 -15.05 6.58 0.73
C PHE A 76 -15.33 8.02 0.27
N GLU A 77 -15.24 8.97 1.21
CA GLU A 77 -15.34 10.39 0.94
C GLU A 77 -13.95 11.02 1.04
N HIS A 78 -13.61 11.85 0.04
CA HIS A 78 -12.35 12.57 0.07
C HIS A 78 -12.41 13.73 1.07
N GLY A 79 -11.35 13.86 1.88
CA GLY A 79 -11.04 15.07 2.61
C GLY A 79 -9.72 15.65 2.09
N ARG A 80 -9.32 16.81 2.58
CA ARG A 80 -8.07 17.48 2.18
C ARG A 80 -6.86 16.56 2.23
N ALA A 81 -6.64 15.86 3.36
CA ALA A 81 -5.48 14.99 3.54
C ALA A 81 -5.46 13.81 2.55
N SER A 82 -6.60 13.13 2.35
CA SER A 82 -6.69 12.01 1.41
C SER A 82 -6.55 12.47 -0.04
N ALA A 83 -7.13 13.61 -0.40
CA ALA A 83 -6.98 14.19 -1.73
C ALA A 83 -5.53 14.58 -2.03
N THR A 84 -4.85 15.23 -1.07
CA THR A 84 -3.41 15.53 -1.18
C THR A 84 -2.61 14.24 -1.38
N GLY A 85 -2.91 13.18 -0.63
CA GLY A 85 -2.24 11.88 -0.78
C GLY A 85 -2.43 11.26 -2.15
N VAL A 86 -3.68 11.21 -2.64
CA VAL A 86 -4.00 10.68 -3.99
C VAL A 86 -3.27 11.46 -5.08
N LEU A 87 -3.33 12.79 -5.02
CA LEU A 87 -2.66 13.65 -6.00
C LEU A 87 -1.13 13.50 -5.93
N GLN A 88 -0.57 13.32 -4.74
CA GLN A 88 0.87 13.12 -4.56
C GLN A 88 1.37 11.84 -5.27
N HIS A 89 0.69 10.71 -5.07
CA HIS A 89 1.02 9.47 -5.76
C HIS A 89 0.89 9.62 -7.28
N ARG A 90 -0.17 10.31 -7.71
CA ARG A 90 -0.39 10.57 -9.14
C ARG A 90 0.67 11.51 -9.74
N ALA A 91 1.12 12.53 -9.01
CA ALA A 91 2.19 13.43 -9.45
C ALA A 91 3.53 12.68 -9.60
N ILE A 92 3.86 11.81 -8.65
CA ILE A 92 5.05 10.96 -8.73
C ILE A 92 4.95 10.01 -9.93
N GLU A 93 3.79 9.37 -10.18
CA GLU A 93 3.56 8.56 -11.38
C GLU A 93 3.80 9.37 -12.66
N VAL A 94 3.31 10.61 -12.70
CA VAL A 94 3.49 11.53 -13.85
C VAL A 94 4.97 11.82 -14.07
N VAL A 95 5.71 12.21 -13.03
CA VAL A 95 7.14 12.55 -13.11
C VAL A 95 7.97 11.35 -13.53
N VAL A 96 7.76 10.18 -12.91
CA VAL A 96 8.49 8.94 -13.21
C VAL A 96 8.15 8.45 -14.63
N GLY A 97 6.90 8.60 -15.06
CA GLY A 97 6.42 8.16 -16.38
C GLY A 97 6.80 9.10 -17.54
N ALA A 98 7.16 10.36 -17.27
CA ALA A 98 7.44 11.36 -18.28
C ALA A 98 8.64 10.99 -19.19
N ARG A 99 8.58 11.40 -20.44
CA ARG A 99 9.70 11.26 -21.38
C ARG A 99 10.74 12.36 -21.17
N GLU A 100 10.27 13.56 -20.94
CA GLU A 100 11.07 14.76 -20.68
C GLU A 100 10.90 15.24 -19.23
N PRO A 101 11.85 16.01 -18.67
CA PRO A 101 11.68 16.62 -17.35
C PRO A 101 10.38 17.44 -17.31
N LEU A 102 9.61 17.25 -16.27
CA LEU A 102 8.44 18.08 -15.99
C LEU A 102 8.74 18.92 -14.75
N ASP A 103 8.34 20.18 -14.80
CA ASP A 103 8.36 20.95 -13.56
C ASP A 103 7.27 20.43 -12.60
N PRO A 104 7.52 20.51 -11.28
CA PRO A 104 6.63 19.91 -10.28
C PRO A 104 5.22 20.50 -10.28
N HIS A 105 5.05 21.75 -10.67
CA HIS A 105 3.72 22.38 -10.77
C HIS A 105 2.91 21.79 -11.94
N THR A 106 3.52 21.65 -13.11
CA THR A 106 2.91 20.95 -14.25
C THR A 106 2.57 19.50 -13.90
N ALA A 107 3.43 18.80 -13.17
CA ALA A 107 3.15 17.43 -12.72
C ALA A 107 1.92 17.37 -11.78
N ALA A 108 1.81 18.32 -10.84
CA ALA A 108 0.67 18.42 -9.94
C ALA A 108 -0.64 18.73 -10.68
N GLN A 109 -0.62 19.64 -11.65
CA GLN A 109 -1.79 19.94 -12.48
C GLN A 109 -2.24 18.74 -13.32
N LEU A 110 -1.30 18.03 -13.94
CA LEU A 110 -1.59 16.79 -14.66
C LEU A 110 -2.14 15.70 -13.73
N ALA A 111 -1.66 15.62 -12.48
CA ALA A 111 -2.21 14.71 -11.48
C ALA A 111 -3.68 15.01 -11.19
N VAL A 112 -4.05 16.29 -11.00
CA VAL A 112 -5.44 16.69 -10.82
C VAL A 112 -6.28 16.29 -12.03
N THR A 113 -5.88 16.69 -13.23
CA THR A 113 -6.62 16.37 -14.46
C THR A 113 -6.88 14.88 -14.58
N ARG A 114 -5.82 14.05 -14.43
CA ARG A 114 -5.95 12.58 -14.55
C ARG A 114 -6.81 11.96 -13.45
N THR A 115 -6.83 12.54 -12.26
CA THR A 115 -7.63 12.01 -11.14
C THR A 115 -9.09 12.38 -11.31
N VAL A 116 -9.38 13.65 -11.65
CA VAL A 116 -10.74 14.13 -11.95
C VAL A 116 -11.37 13.35 -13.10
N ASP A 117 -10.61 13.05 -14.16
CA ASP A 117 -11.11 12.29 -15.31
C ASP A 117 -11.44 10.81 -14.98
N LYS A 118 -10.85 10.24 -13.94
CA LYS A 118 -10.97 8.81 -13.62
C LYS A 118 -11.86 8.50 -12.42
N GLU A 119 -11.99 9.43 -11.49
CA GLU A 119 -12.59 9.20 -10.17
C GLU A 119 -13.70 10.22 -9.91
N GLU A 120 -14.95 9.86 -10.20
CA GLU A 120 -16.13 10.74 -10.08
C GLU A 120 -16.22 11.39 -8.68
N ARG A 121 -16.02 10.63 -7.60
CA ARG A 121 -16.07 11.18 -6.23
C ARG A 121 -14.96 12.16 -5.94
N PHE A 122 -13.78 11.93 -6.50
CA PHE A 122 -12.71 12.90 -6.41
C PHE A 122 -13.05 14.16 -7.18
N ALA A 123 -13.65 14.02 -8.37
CA ALA A 123 -14.10 15.16 -9.18
C ALA A 123 -15.14 16.02 -8.44
N GLU A 124 -16.14 15.39 -7.81
CA GLU A 124 -17.14 16.07 -6.99
C GLU A 124 -16.50 16.82 -5.81
N PHE A 125 -15.62 16.14 -5.06
CA PHE A 125 -14.88 16.75 -3.96
C PHE A 125 -14.06 17.95 -4.44
N TRP A 126 -13.28 17.78 -5.52
CA TRP A 126 -12.41 18.81 -6.09
C TRP A 126 -13.18 20.02 -6.57
N GLN A 127 -14.32 19.82 -7.24
CA GLN A 127 -15.20 20.89 -7.71
C GLN A 127 -15.86 21.65 -6.55
N GLY A 128 -16.14 20.99 -5.45
CA GLY A 128 -16.72 21.58 -4.24
C GLY A 128 -15.76 22.45 -3.43
N LEU A 129 -14.44 22.36 -3.67
CA LEU A 129 -13.44 23.17 -2.98
C LEU A 129 -13.44 24.63 -3.46
N SER A 130 -13.12 25.56 -2.57
CA SER A 130 -12.77 26.94 -2.94
C SER A 130 -11.46 26.99 -3.73
N GLU A 131 -11.24 28.06 -4.50
CA GLU A 131 -9.99 28.25 -5.23
C GLU A 131 -8.76 28.26 -4.29
N PRO A 132 -8.76 28.98 -3.15
CA PRO A 132 -7.65 28.95 -2.20
C PRO A 132 -7.36 27.54 -1.66
N ASP A 133 -8.41 26.71 -1.37
CA ASP A 133 -8.20 25.36 -0.87
C ASP A 133 -7.57 24.44 -1.93
N ARG A 134 -7.94 24.61 -3.20
CA ARG A 134 -7.32 23.89 -4.33
C ARG A 134 -5.85 24.27 -4.48
N ASP A 135 -5.55 25.57 -4.41
CA ASP A 135 -4.19 26.08 -4.50
C ASP A 135 -3.31 25.56 -3.35
N ASP A 136 -3.82 25.55 -2.15
CA ASP A 136 -3.12 24.98 -0.99
C ASP A 136 -2.79 23.50 -1.17
N ILE A 137 -3.74 22.69 -1.65
CA ILE A 137 -3.50 21.26 -1.94
C ILE A 137 -2.46 21.13 -3.06
N LEU A 138 -2.57 21.90 -4.14
CA LEU A 138 -1.62 21.89 -5.25
C LEU A 138 -0.20 22.23 -4.78
N MET A 139 -0.05 23.30 -4.00
CA MET A 139 1.26 23.73 -3.49
C MET A 139 1.88 22.68 -2.60
N GLU A 140 1.09 21.98 -1.79
CA GLU A 140 1.59 20.87 -0.98
C GLU A 140 2.05 19.69 -1.84
N VAL A 141 1.32 19.33 -2.89
CA VAL A 141 1.73 18.31 -3.86
C VAL A 141 3.02 18.72 -4.58
N VAL A 142 3.14 19.99 -5.00
CA VAL A 142 4.37 20.53 -5.61
C VAL A 142 5.54 20.40 -4.66
N ARG A 143 5.40 20.86 -3.41
CA ARG A 143 6.44 20.79 -2.38
C ARG A 143 6.96 19.36 -2.19
N ARG A 144 6.04 18.41 -2.03
CA ARG A 144 6.39 16.99 -1.82
C ARG A 144 6.98 16.35 -3.08
N THR A 145 6.58 16.76 -4.27
CA THR A 145 7.18 16.29 -5.53
C THR A 145 8.62 16.76 -5.63
N ILE A 146 8.92 18.02 -5.26
CA ILE A 146 10.29 18.54 -5.18
C ILE A 146 11.13 17.73 -4.17
N LEU A 147 10.57 17.42 -2.99
CA LEU A 147 11.24 16.59 -1.98
C LEU A 147 11.53 15.18 -2.50
N PHE A 148 10.57 14.57 -3.21
CA PHE A 148 10.77 13.27 -3.84
C PHE A 148 11.91 13.32 -4.87
N GLU A 149 11.89 14.24 -5.81
CA GLU A 149 12.92 14.36 -6.84
C GLU A 149 14.31 14.73 -6.25
N GLY A 150 14.33 15.52 -5.17
CA GLY A 150 15.56 15.87 -4.47
C GLY A 150 16.16 14.73 -3.66
N SER A 151 15.35 13.79 -3.19
CA SER A 151 15.74 12.68 -2.32
C SER A 151 15.89 11.36 -3.06
N PHE A 152 15.09 11.13 -4.08
CA PHE A 152 15.13 9.91 -4.89
C PHE A 152 16.15 10.03 -6.03
N PRO A 153 16.83 8.93 -6.41
CA PRO A 153 17.60 8.94 -7.64
C PRO A 153 16.67 9.25 -8.81
N PRO A 154 17.16 9.92 -9.87
CA PRO A 154 16.32 10.33 -11.00
C PRO A 154 15.87 9.09 -11.80
N LEU A 155 14.72 8.53 -11.41
CA LEU A 155 14.18 7.28 -11.93
C LEU A 155 13.96 7.30 -13.45
N ARG A 156 13.69 8.47 -14.00
CA ARG A 156 13.51 8.67 -15.43
C ARG A 156 14.82 8.42 -16.20
N GLU A 157 15.92 9.00 -15.73
CA GLU A 157 17.25 8.85 -16.33
C GLU A 157 17.78 7.43 -16.11
N LEU A 158 17.50 6.83 -14.96
CA LEU A 158 17.90 5.48 -14.57
C LEU A 158 16.87 4.41 -14.95
N ARG A 159 15.98 4.72 -15.89
CA ARG A 159 14.89 3.80 -16.27
C ARG A 159 15.37 2.44 -16.76
N ARG A 160 16.52 2.39 -17.47
CA ARG A 160 17.08 1.12 -17.96
C ARG A 160 17.65 0.27 -16.85
N GLU A 161 18.27 0.90 -15.86
CA GLU A 161 18.93 0.26 -14.72
C GLU A 161 17.93 -0.16 -13.65
N LEU A 162 16.98 0.71 -13.34
CA LEU A 162 16.03 0.54 -12.24
C LEU A 162 14.66 0.02 -12.67
N SER A 163 14.32 0.06 -13.97
CA SER A 163 13.03 -0.43 -14.49
C SER A 163 11.83 -0.03 -13.64
N PRO A 164 11.62 1.27 -13.35
CA PRO A 164 10.56 1.71 -12.44
C PRO A 164 9.16 1.42 -13.01
N ALA A 165 8.29 0.86 -12.19
CA ALA A 165 6.85 0.74 -12.43
C ALA A 165 6.10 1.38 -11.27
N THR A 166 5.19 2.32 -11.57
CA THR A 166 4.40 3.07 -10.61
C THR A 166 2.94 2.63 -10.61
N GLU A 167 2.25 2.79 -9.46
CA GLU A 167 0.81 2.54 -9.32
C GLU A 167 0.40 1.14 -9.85
N LEU A 168 1.28 0.14 -9.61
CA LEU A 168 1.15 -1.19 -10.17
C LEU A 168 0.08 -2.01 -9.43
N PRO A 169 -1.04 -2.39 -10.08
CA PRO A 169 -1.98 -3.31 -9.48
C PRO A 169 -1.37 -4.72 -9.43
N ILE A 170 -1.37 -5.30 -8.25
CA ILE A 170 -0.88 -6.65 -8.00
C ILE A 170 -1.99 -7.50 -7.39
N ARG A 171 -2.09 -8.75 -7.84
CA ARG A 171 -3.02 -9.73 -7.28
C ARG A 171 -2.52 -11.15 -7.45
N ALA A 172 -2.90 -12.00 -6.51
CA ALA A 172 -2.75 -13.45 -6.58
C ALA A 172 -4.12 -14.09 -6.34
N GLU A 173 -4.51 -14.95 -7.24
CA GLU A 173 -5.74 -15.74 -7.16
C GLU A 173 -5.41 -17.12 -6.58
N LEU A 174 -6.19 -17.54 -5.59
CA LEU A 174 -6.04 -18.77 -4.83
C LEU A 174 -7.37 -19.51 -4.84
N LEU A 175 -7.37 -20.83 -4.67
CA LEU A 175 -8.58 -21.69 -4.70
C LEU A 175 -9.44 -21.42 -5.95
N GLY A 176 -8.80 -21.36 -7.14
CA GLY A 176 -9.55 -21.12 -8.37
C GLY A 176 -10.22 -19.75 -8.45
N GLY A 177 -9.78 -18.76 -7.67
CA GLY A 177 -10.34 -17.42 -7.62
C GLY A 177 -11.31 -17.16 -6.46
N ALA A 178 -11.64 -18.18 -5.65
CA ALA A 178 -12.48 -18.00 -4.47
C ALA A 178 -11.84 -17.10 -3.40
N LEU A 179 -10.50 -17.07 -3.35
CA LEU A 179 -9.72 -16.16 -2.52
C LEU A 179 -8.77 -15.33 -3.40
N VAL A 180 -8.84 -14.02 -3.29
CA VAL A 180 -7.98 -13.09 -4.04
C VAL A 180 -7.23 -12.20 -3.05
N VAL A 181 -5.91 -12.27 -3.07
CA VAL A 181 -5.05 -11.34 -2.31
C VAL A 181 -4.55 -10.26 -3.27
N SER A 182 -4.77 -9.00 -2.94
CA SER A 182 -4.52 -7.91 -3.88
C SER A 182 -4.02 -6.66 -3.20
N GLY A 183 -3.39 -5.79 -3.99
CA GLY A 183 -2.96 -4.46 -3.59
C GLY A 183 -2.60 -3.60 -4.80
N LYS A 184 -2.26 -2.37 -4.53
CA LYS A 184 -1.68 -1.45 -5.50
C LYS A 184 -0.36 -0.95 -4.94
N LEU A 185 0.71 -1.29 -5.61
CA LEU A 185 2.07 -0.92 -5.20
C LEU A 185 2.46 0.41 -5.83
N ASP A 186 2.89 1.35 -5.01
CA ASP A 186 3.20 2.71 -5.46
C ASP A 186 4.40 2.75 -6.40
N LEU A 187 5.46 1.99 -6.07
CA LEU A 187 6.67 1.93 -6.89
C LEU A 187 7.35 0.56 -6.77
N LEU A 188 7.59 -0.09 -7.90
CA LEU A 188 8.42 -1.28 -8.03
C LEU A 188 9.66 -0.92 -8.84
N LEU A 189 10.84 -1.22 -8.29
CA LEU A 189 12.12 -1.06 -8.99
C LEU A 189 12.76 -2.41 -9.25
N GLY A 190 13.50 -2.51 -10.35
CA GLY A 190 14.20 -3.72 -10.75
C GLY A 190 13.43 -4.58 -11.75
N SER A 191 14.17 -5.39 -12.49
CA SER A 191 13.66 -6.37 -13.45
C SER A 191 14.11 -7.77 -13.05
N PRO A 192 13.44 -8.84 -13.52
CA PRO A 192 13.88 -10.21 -13.25
C PRO A 192 15.31 -10.44 -13.72
N ASP A 193 16.08 -11.20 -12.96
CA ASP A 193 17.37 -11.71 -13.43
C ASP A 193 17.13 -12.79 -14.50
N ARG A 194 17.75 -12.61 -15.67
CA ARG A 194 17.58 -13.55 -16.78
C ARG A 194 18.49 -14.77 -16.69
N LEU A 195 19.60 -14.65 -15.96
CA LEU A 195 20.58 -15.73 -15.81
C LEU A 195 20.28 -16.58 -14.58
N GLU A 196 19.79 -15.95 -13.53
CA GLU A 196 19.37 -16.60 -12.27
C GLU A 196 17.93 -16.22 -11.95
N PRO A 197 16.93 -16.90 -12.54
CA PRO A 197 15.51 -16.51 -12.40
C PRO A 197 15.00 -16.44 -10.97
N MET A 198 15.61 -17.20 -10.04
CA MET A 198 15.24 -17.22 -8.63
C MET A 198 15.99 -16.17 -7.78
N ARG A 199 16.89 -15.40 -8.38
CA ARG A 199 17.54 -14.27 -7.71
C ARG A 199 16.56 -13.11 -7.59
N ALA A 200 16.34 -12.64 -6.38
CA ALA A 200 15.48 -11.51 -6.12
C ALA A 200 16.21 -10.20 -6.43
N THR A 201 15.74 -9.49 -7.43
CA THR A 201 16.35 -8.24 -7.92
C THR A 201 15.43 -7.03 -7.79
N ARG A 202 14.19 -7.24 -7.37
CA ARG A 202 13.18 -6.19 -7.25
C ARG A 202 13.12 -5.61 -5.84
N ILE A 203 12.73 -4.33 -5.77
CA ILE A 203 12.40 -3.63 -4.52
C ILE A 203 10.97 -3.12 -4.65
N ALA A 204 10.14 -3.43 -3.67
CA ALA A 204 8.79 -2.87 -3.57
C ALA A 204 8.79 -1.70 -2.58
N ILE A 205 8.27 -0.56 -3.00
CA ILE A 205 8.30 0.68 -2.25
C ILE A 205 6.89 1.23 -2.13
N ASP A 206 6.48 1.50 -0.90
CA ASP A 206 5.23 2.15 -0.56
C ASP A 206 5.55 3.59 -0.15
N LEU A 207 4.92 4.57 -0.81
CA LEU A 207 5.15 5.99 -0.58
C LEU A 207 4.17 6.51 0.46
N LYS A 208 4.67 7.14 1.51
CA LYS A 208 3.86 7.63 2.62
C LYS A 208 3.89 9.14 2.71
N THR A 209 2.70 9.75 2.80
CA THR A 209 2.53 11.21 2.96
C THR A 209 2.39 11.63 4.42
N GLY A 210 2.29 10.69 5.35
CA GLY A 210 2.13 10.93 6.78
C GLY A 210 3.23 10.32 7.64
N SER A 211 2.99 10.27 8.95
CA SER A 211 3.90 9.73 9.95
C SER A 211 4.09 8.21 9.84
N ALA A 212 5.17 7.70 10.43
CA ALA A 212 5.46 6.27 10.46
C ALA A 212 4.54 5.55 11.46
N TYR A 213 3.92 4.44 11.00
CA TYR A 213 3.10 3.56 11.82
C TYR A 213 3.56 2.10 11.67
N PRO A 214 3.51 1.29 12.75
CA PRO A 214 3.95 -0.12 12.72
C PRO A 214 3.27 -0.96 11.64
N GLN A 215 1.98 -0.69 11.33
CA GLN A 215 1.25 -1.44 10.30
C GLN A 215 1.83 -1.31 8.90
N TYR A 216 2.66 -0.32 8.61
CA TYR A 216 3.27 -0.19 7.28
C TYR A 216 4.27 -1.31 6.97
N ALA A 217 4.93 -1.86 7.98
CA ALA A 217 5.75 -3.05 7.79
C ALA A 217 4.88 -4.25 7.33
N GLU A 218 3.70 -4.41 7.94
CA GLU A 218 2.77 -5.48 7.57
C GLU A 218 2.17 -5.30 6.16
N ASP A 219 1.88 -4.05 5.75
CA ASP A 219 1.46 -3.72 4.40
C ASP A 219 2.53 -4.12 3.37
N ASN A 220 3.79 -3.80 3.67
CA ASN A 220 4.94 -4.11 2.82
C ASN A 220 5.17 -5.62 2.70
N ARG A 221 5.03 -6.38 3.81
CA ARG A 221 5.12 -7.84 3.80
C ARG A 221 4.02 -8.48 2.95
N LEU A 222 2.80 -7.93 2.99
CA LEU A 222 1.71 -8.36 2.11
C LEU A 222 2.07 -8.17 0.64
N TYR A 223 2.64 -7.01 0.28
CA TYR A 223 3.11 -6.77 -1.08
C TYR A 223 4.18 -7.77 -1.52
N ALA A 224 5.14 -8.10 -0.62
CA ALA A 224 6.14 -9.12 -0.91
C ALA A 224 5.50 -10.48 -1.19
N LEU A 225 4.52 -10.89 -0.37
CA LEU A 225 3.77 -12.13 -0.57
C LEU A 225 3.05 -12.16 -1.92
N VAL A 226 2.29 -11.09 -2.27
CA VAL A 226 1.55 -11.03 -3.53
C VAL A 226 2.49 -11.08 -4.72
N LEU A 227 3.66 -10.41 -4.65
CA LEU A 227 4.68 -10.45 -5.69
C LEU A 227 5.29 -11.85 -5.83
N ALA A 228 5.58 -12.54 -4.72
CA ALA A 228 6.06 -13.92 -4.72
C ALA A 228 5.05 -14.88 -5.37
N LEU A 229 3.77 -14.80 -4.96
CA LEU A 229 2.71 -15.64 -5.51
C LEU A 229 2.44 -15.40 -7.00
N ARG A 230 2.59 -14.15 -7.45
CA ARG A 230 2.32 -13.73 -8.84
C ARG A 230 3.48 -14.01 -9.79
N PHE A 231 4.72 -13.70 -9.36
CA PHE A 231 5.89 -13.72 -10.21
C PHE A 231 6.85 -14.88 -9.93
N GLY A 232 6.56 -15.70 -8.91
CA GLY A 232 7.42 -16.81 -8.49
C GLY A 232 8.59 -16.39 -7.61
N VAL A 233 9.00 -15.13 -7.63
CA VAL A 233 10.14 -14.60 -6.86
C VAL A 233 9.70 -13.33 -6.12
N PRO A 234 9.90 -13.26 -4.78
CA PRO A 234 9.62 -12.05 -4.01
C PRO A 234 10.60 -10.92 -4.37
N PRO A 235 10.33 -9.67 -3.98
CA PRO A 235 11.35 -8.64 -3.95
C PRO A 235 12.43 -9.02 -2.91
N PHE A 236 13.69 -8.57 -3.09
CA PHE A 236 14.70 -8.79 -2.06
C PHE A 236 14.53 -7.85 -0.86
N ARG A 237 13.83 -6.73 -1.08
CA ARG A 237 13.56 -5.69 -0.07
C ARG A 237 12.18 -5.09 -0.29
N VAL A 238 11.53 -4.79 0.80
CA VAL A 238 10.35 -3.92 0.86
C VAL A 238 10.68 -2.67 1.65
N ALA A 239 10.06 -1.53 1.32
CA ALA A 239 10.36 -0.29 2.00
C ALA A 239 9.16 0.66 2.02
N SER A 240 9.04 1.46 3.07
CA SER A 240 8.22 2.67 3.09
C SER A 240 9.11 3.89 2.98
N PHE A 241 8.80 4.80 2.08
CA PHE A 241 9.45 6.09 1.95
C PHE A 241 8.50 7.20 2.41
N PHE A 242 8.93 7.94 3.42
CA PHE A 242 8.16 9.03 4.01
C PHE A 242 8.50 10.34 3.32
N LEU A 243 7.58 10.82 2.49
CA LEU A 243 7.78 12.00 1.65
C LEU A 243 8.01 13.27 2.45
N GLU A 244 7.42 13.38 3.65
CA GLU A 244 7.56 14.56 4.51
C GLU A 244 9.01 14.77 4.98
N GLY A 245 9.68 13.70 5.42
CA GLY A 245 11.02 13.76 5.99
C GLY A 245 12.13 13.23 5.09
N GLY A 246 11.80 12.67 3.91
CA GLY A 246 12.78 11.99 3.05
C GLY A 246 13.46 10.79 3.74
N THR A 247 12.73 10.11 4.64
CA THR A 247 13.25 9.01 5.46
C THR A 247 12.72 7.67 5.00
N TRP A 248 13.39 6.59 5.41
CA TRP A 248 13.10 5.23 5.01
C TRP A 248 12.84 4.31 6.19
N GLN A 249 11.91 3.39 6.01
CA GLN A 249 11.83 2.14 6.77
C GLN A 249 11.89 1.00 5.76
N SER A 250 12.86 0.11 5.89
CA SER A 250 13.04 -1.00 4.95
C SER A 250 13.28 -2.31 5.69
N GLU A 251 12.88 -3.40 5.05
CA GLU A 251 13.05 -4.77 5.53
C GLU A 251 13.52 -5.63 4.36
N ASP A 252 14.60 -6.41 4.58
CA ASP A 252 15.03 -7.43 3.64
C ASP A 252 14.09 -8.62 3.74
N VAL A 253 13.60 -9.08 2.59
CA VAL A 253 12.60 -10.15 2.55
C VAL A 253 13.27 -11.51 2.75
N ALA A 254 12.79 -12.25 3.73
CA ALA A 254 13.16 -13.64 4.00
C ALA A 254 11.94 -14.56 3.80
N GLU A 255 12.15 -15.89 3.79
CA GLU A 255 11.04 -16.84 3.71
C GLU A 255 10.05 -16.66 4.86
N ASP A 256 10.56 -16.46 6.09
CA ASP A 256 9.73 -16.24 7.28
C ASP A 256 8.83 -15.01 7.16
N THR A 257 9.33 -13.94 6.54
CA THR A 257 8.54 -12.72 6.25
C THR A 257 7.32 -13.06 5.39
N LEU A 258 7.50 -13.91 4.37
CA LEU A 258 6.44 -14.31 3.45
C LEU A 258 5.44 -15.27 4.12
N PHE A 259 5.92 -16.23 4.91
CA PHE A 259 5.04 -17.14 5.64
C PHE A 259 4.23 -16.41 6.72
N HIS A 260 4.82 -15.42 7.40
CA HIS A 260 4.07 -14.55 8.31
C HIS A 260 2.94 -13.80 7.58
N ALA A 261 3.21 -13.21 6.43
CA ALA A 261 2.18 -12.55 5.63
C ALA A 261 1.09 -13.53 5.14
N ALA A 262 1.48 -14.77 4.78
CA ALA A 262 0.54 -15.83 4.41
C ALA A 262 -0.37 -16.23 5.59
N ASP A 263 0.18 -16.33 6.80
CA ASP A 263 -0.60 -16.67 8.01
C ASP A 263 -1.63 -15.57 8.34
N ARG A 264 -1.32 -14.28 8.12
CA ARG A 264 -2.31 -13.19 8.24
C ARG A 264 -3.46 -13.32 7.22
N VAL A 265 -3.15 -13.73 5.99
CA VAL A 265 -4.18 -13.99 4.97
C VAL A 265 -5.07 -15.16 5.38
N ILE A 266 -4.48 -16.24 5.91
CA ILE A 266 -5.19 -17.42 6.42
C ILE A 266 -6.12 -17.03 7.58
N GLU A 267 -5.63 -16.24 8.53
CA GLU A 267 -6.42 -15.77 9.67
C GLU A 267 -7.63 -14.95 9.18
N ALA A 268 -7.42 -14.03 8.25
CA ALA A 268 -8.50 -13.23 7.69
C ALA A 268 -9.55 -14.09 6.96
N ALA A 269 -9.14 -15.07 6.19
CA ALA A 269 -10.06 -15.98 5.52
C ALA A 269 -10.85 -16.84 6.51
N ARG A 270 -10.20 -17.35 7.57
CA ARG A 270 -10.87 -18.11 8.64
C ARG A 270 -11.85 -17.26 9.43
N SER A 271 -11.48 -16.04 9.78
CA SER A 271 -12.38 -15.10 10.48
C SER A 271 -13.57 -14.74 9.61
N ALA A 272 -13.38 -14.45 8.33
CA ALA A 272 -14.47 -14.19 7.39
C ALA A 272 -15.45 -15.38 7.30
N ALA A 273 -14.93 -16.59 7.11
CA ALA A 273 -15.75 -17.80 7.04
C ALA A 273 -16.50 -18.10 8.34
N SER A 274 -15.88 -17.88 9.50
CA SER A 274 -16.51 -18.13 10.80
C SER A 274 -17.63 -17.13 11.10
N MET A 275 -17.43 -15.85 10.78
CA MET A 275 -18.45 -14.82 10.94
C MET A 275 -19.61 -15.03 9.96
N ARG A 276 -19.35 -15.47 8.73
CA ARG A 276 -20.40 -15.85 7.78
C ARG A 276 -21.30 -16.98 8.32
N ARG A 277 -20.75 -17.91 9.11
CA ARG A 277 -21.50 -18.98 9.78
C ARG A 277 -22.17 -18.54 11.09
N GLY A 278 -22.17 -17.26 11.40
CA GLY A 278 -22.88 -16.68 12.55
C GLY A 278 -22.04 -16.51 13.82
N ARG A 279 -20.70 -16.64 13.74
CA ARG A 279 -19.85 -16.25 14.87
C ARG A 279 -19.86 -14.72 15.00
N ASP A 280 -20.13 -14.23 16.18
CA ASP A 280 -20.04 -12.80 16.49
C ASP A 280 -18.58 -12.31 16.37
N PRO A 281 -18.36 -11.07 15.86
CA PRO A 281 -17.04 -10.49 15.81
C PRO A 281 -16.54 -10.14 17.20
N SER A 282 -15.24 -10.36 17.44
CA SER A 282 -14.55 -9.83 18.62
C SER A 282 -14.40 -8.32 18.48
N LEU A 283 -14.93 -7.57 19.45
CA LEU A 283 -14.93 -6.12 19.42
C LEU A 283 -13.80 -5.56 20.27
N THR A 284 -12.89 -4.83 19.65
CA THR A 284 -11.76 -4.18 20.31
C THR A 284 -11.87 -2.67 20.12
N PRO A 285 -12.26 -1.91 21.14
CA PRO A 285 -12.36 -0.45 21.06
C PRO A 285 -10.98 0.20 20.94
N GLY A 286 -10.91 1.33 20.22
CA GLY A 286 -9.67 2.07 20.04
C GLY A 286 -9.85 3.32 19.19
N PRO A 287 -8.76 4.04 18.86
CA PRO A 287 -8.83 5.25 18.01
C PRO A 287 -9.54 5.03 16.68
N TRP A 288 -9.46 3.83 16.12
CA TRP A 288 -10.14 3.45 14.89
C TRP A 288 -11.67 3.49 14.97
N CYS A 289 -12.27 3.58 16.18
CA CYS A 289 -13.70 3.79 16.32
C CYS A 289 -14.15 5.13 15.73
N ALA A 290 -13.27 6.12 15.64
CA ALA A 290 -13.56 7.44 15.07
C ALA A 290 -14.06 7.39 13.62
N TRP A 291 -13.62 6.38 12.86
CA TRP A 291 -13.98 6.19 11.45
C TRP A 291 -14.58 4.81 11.15
N CYS A 292 -14.98 4.08 12.21
CA CYS A 292 -15.63 2.79 12.03
C CYS A 292 -17.09 2.98 11.57
N PRO A 293 -17.54 2.37 10.47
CA PRO A 293 -18.91 2.51 9.99
C PRO A 293 -19.97 2.06 10.99
N ARG A 294 -19.61 1.16 11.91
CA ARG A 294 -20.49 0.61 12.93
C ARG A 294 -20.43 1.33 14.28
N ALA A 295 -19.67 2.42 14.41
CA ALA A 295 -19.44 3.09 15.69
C ALA A 295 -20.75 3.46 16.42
N GLN A 296 -21.76 3.95 15.68
CA GLN A 296 -23.03 4.39 16.23
C GLN A 296 -23.88 3.25 16.84
N VAL A 297 -23.71 2.02 16.36
CA VAL A 297 -24.51 0.85 16.81
C VAL A 297 -23.64 -0.19 17.53
N CYS A 298 -22.37 0.05 17.67
CA CYS A 298 -21.42 -0.87 18.28
C CYS A 298 -21.45 -0.75 19.82
N PRO A 299 -21.76 -1.84 20.56
CA PRO A 299 -21.84 -1.80 22.03
C PRO A 299 -20.48 -1.54 22.71
N ALA A 300 -19.37 -1.74 21.99
CA ALA A 300 -18.02 -1.53 22.48
C ALA A 300 -17.34 -0.29 21.87
N ALA A 301 -18.09 0.57 21.13
CA ALA A 301 -17.47 1.74 20.52
C ALA A 301 -16.86 2.66 21.59
N ASP A 302 -15.71 3.22 21.27
CA ASP A 302 -15.07 4.24 22.08
C ASP A 302 -15.70 5.62 21.78
N PRO A 303 -16.46 6.22 22.71
CA PRO A 303 -17.15 7.48 22.47
C PRO A 303 -16.17 8.66 22.27
N ASP A 304 -14.96 8.56 22.83
CA ASP A 304 -13.96 9.63 22.80
C ASP A 304 -12.92 9.44 21.67
N ALA A 305 -13.11 8.43 20.81
CA ALA A 305 -12.16 8.11 19.73
C ALA A 305 -11.87 9.31 18.81
N SER A 306 -12.91 10.06 18.42
CA SER A 306 -12.76 11.22 17.54
C SER A 306 -11.97 12.36 18.19
N ALA A 307 -12.16 12.59 19.50
CA ALA A 307 -11.41 13.59 20.23
C ALA A 307 -9.92 13.22 20.36
N ARG A 308 -9.60 11.95 20.60
CA ARG A 308 -8.21 11.46 20.68
C ARG A 308 -7.48 11.60 19.35
N VAL A 309 -8.13 11.23 18.25
CA VAL A 309 -7.55 11.39 16.90
C VAL A 309 -7.26 12.86 16.59
N ALA A 310 -8.13 13.78 16.98
CA ALA A 310 -7.91 15.21 16.76
C ALA A 310 -6.69 15.74 17.54
N VAL A 311 -6.44 15.24 18.76
CA VAL A 311 -5.27 15.61 19.57
C VAL A 311 -3.98 15.07 18.97
N GLU A 312 -3.95 13.81 18.51
CA GLU A 312 -2.77 13.19 17.87
C GLU A 312 -2.41 13.87 16.54
N ALA A 313 -3.40 14.36 15.79
CA ALA A 313 -3.18 15.08 14.54
C ALA A 313 -2.63 16.51 14.74
N SER A 314 -2.72 17.05 15.98
CA SER A 314 -2.29 18.40 16.31
C SER A 314 -0.93 18.44 17.03
N ALA A 315 -0.36 17.28 17.37
CA ALA A 315 0.94 17.11 18.03
C ALA A 315 2.03 16.71 17.03
#